data_53fd170b613742bbfddfcf9c5a87cb7a
#
_entry.id   53fd170b613742bbfddfcf9c5a87cb7a
#
_cell.length_a   1.000
_cell.length_b   1.000
_cell.length_c   1.000
_cell.angle_alpha   90.00
_cell.angle_beta   90.00
_cell.angle_gamma   90.00
#
_symmetry.space_group_name_H-M   'P 1'
#
loop_
_entity.id
_entity.type
_entity.pdbx_description
1 polymer ?
#
loop_
_entity_poly.entity_id
_entity_poly.type
_entity_poly.pdbx_seq_one_letter_code
_entity_poly.pdbx_strand_id
1 'polypeptide(L)'
;MRLWSIAPHYLDAKGLVALWRETLLAQAVLHGRTKGYKNHPQLTRFRDHHDLLEKYLRLICDEADARGYNFDRTRIRPVKTKTSAFLPVSRGQVLYEMQHLQKKLKTRDPVKFRENSRLKSPPALFTVFRMTRGKNVEPWEIV
;
A
#
# COMPACT_ATOMS: atom_id res chain seq x y z
N MET A 1 -5.33 7.42 -6.83
CA MET A 1 -5.22 6.50 -5.69
C MET A 1 -4.20 5.42 -5.99
N ARG A 2 -3.25 5.19 -5.10
CA ARG A 2 -2.34 4.04 -5.19
C ARG A 2 -2.22 3.39 -3.82
N LEU A 3 -2.45 2.09 -3.76
CA LEU A 3 -2.26 1.29 -2.56
C LEU A 3 -1.02 0.42 -2.79
N TRP A 4 0.10 0.86 -2.24
CA TRP A 4 1.40 0.23 -2.47
C TRP A 4 1.45 -1.20 -1.96
N SER A 5 2.04 -2.11 -2.73
CA SER A 5 2.38 -3.46 -2.27
C SER A 5 3.69 -3.46 -1.47
N ILE A 6 4.64 -2.62 -1.88
CA ILE A 6 5.93 -2.49 -1.18
C ILE A 6 5.73 -1.87 0.19
N ALA A 7 6.59 -2.27 1.13
CA ALA A 7 6.44 -1.89 2.54
C ALA A 7 6.46 -0.36 2.74
N PRO A 8 5.74 0.14 3.77
CA PRO A 8 5.57 1.58 3.94
C PRO A 8 6.85 2.33 4.31
N HIS A 9 7.88 1.64 4.81
CA HIS A 9 9.12 2.31 5.19
C HIS A 9 9.89 2.89 3.99
N TYR A 10 9.57 2.46 2.76
CA TYR A 10 10.18 3.04 1.55
C TYR A 10 9.59 4.41 1.19
N LEU A 11 8.43 4.76 1.73
CA LEU A 11 7.74 6.01 1.40
C LEU A 11 8.34 7.19 2.16
N ASP A 12 8.34 8.36 1.51
CA ASP A 12 8.64 9.62 2.19
C ASP A 12 7.45 10.07 3.05
N ALA A 13 7.62 11.16 3.80
CA ALA A 13 6.57 11.68 4.70
C ALA A 13 5.26 11.95 3.95
N LYS A 14 5.35 12.65 2.81
CA LYS A 14 4.16 12.96 1.98
C LYS A 14 3.52 11.70 1.45
N GLY A 15 4.33 10.73 1.01
CA GLY A 15 3.84 9.46 0.49
C GLY A 15 3.11 8.64 1.54
N LEU A 16 3.60 8.62 2.77
CA LEU A 16 2.96 7.89 3.85
C LEU A 16 1.61 8.52 4.24
N VAL A 17 1.56 9.84 4.35
CA VAL A 17 0.31 10.56 4.65
C VAL A 17 -0.70 10.35 3.53
N ALA A 18 -0.26 10.44 2.27
CA ALA A 18 -1.14 10.20 1.12
C ALA A 18 -1.68 8.78 1.15
N LEU A 19 -0.84 7.78 1.44
CA LEU A 19 -1.27 6.38 1.53
C LEU A 19 -2.32 6.19 2.62
N TRP A 20 -2.13 6.80 3.77
CA TRP A 20 -3.12 6.75 4.85
C TRP A 20 -4.48 7.28 4.38
N ARG A 21 -4.49 8.45 3.77
CA ARG A 21 -5.72 9.09 3.28
C ARG A 21 -6.38 8.28 2.18
N GLU A 22 -5.59 7.78 1.23
CA GLU A 22 -6.10 6.97 0.11
C GLU A 22 -6.67 5.63 0.61
N THR A 23 -6.03 5.02 1.60
CA THR A 23 -6.51 3.75 2.13
C THR A 23 -7.78 3.92 2.97
N LEU A 24 -7.91 5.03 3.70
CA LEU A 24 -9.17 5.36 4.38
C LEU A 24 -10.30 5.58 3.37
N LEU A 25 -10.01 6.21 2.23
CA LEU A 25 -10.97 6.34 1.15
C LEU A 25 -11.35 4.98 0.58
N ALA A 26 -10.37 4.11 0.37
CA ALA A 26 -10.61 2.74 -0.08
C ALA A 26 -11.53 2.00 0.89
N GLN A 27 -11.30 2.14 2.19
CA GLN A 27 -12.16 1.56 3.22
C GLN A 27 -13.60 2.06 3.08
N ALA A 28 -13.78 3.36 2.93
CA ALA A 28 -15.11 3.95 2.78
C ALA A 28 -15.82 3.43 1.52
N VAL A 29 -15.10 3.34 0.40
CA VAL A 29 -15.65 2.84 -0.87
C VAL A 29 -16.09 1.37 -0.72
N LEU A 30 -15.23 0.52 -0.17
CA LEU A 30 -15.51 -0.91 -0.03
C LEU A 30 -16.64 -1.19 0.97
N HIS A 31 -16.88 -0.29 1.92
CA HIS A 31 -18.02 -0.35 2.83
C HIS A 31 -19.28 0.35 2.29
N GLY A 32 -19.25 0.79 1.02
CA GLY A 32 -20.42 1.38 0.37
C GLY A 32 -20.78 2.78 0.85
N ARG A 33 -19.84 3.55 1.41
CA ARG A 33 -20.08 4.85 1.99
C ARG A 33 -19.80 6.03 1.06
N THR A 34 -19.38 5.76 -0.17
CA THR A 34 -19.12 6.80 -1.17
C THR A 34 -19.89 6.51 -2.44
N LYS A 35 -20.12 7.55 -3.24
CA LYS A 35 -20.73 7.41 -4.57
C LYS A 35 -19.70 7.31 -5.69
N GLY A 36 -18.48 7.81 -5.46
CA GLY A 36 -17.39 7.78 -6.43
C GLY A 36 -16.33 6.71 -6.12
N TYR A 37 -15.42 6.51 -7.07
CA TYR A 37 -14.26 5.62 -6.94
C TYR A 37 -14.58 4.14 -6.78
N LYS A 38 -15.84 3.71 -6.95
CA LYS A 38 -16.27 2.32 -6.70
C LYS A 38 -15.53 1.29 -7.55
N ASN A 39 -15.11 1.67 -8.76
CA ASN A 39 -14.45 0.79 -9.71
C ASN A 39 -12.98 1.12 -9.92
N HIS A 40 -12.36 1.85 -8.99
CA HIS A 40 -10.94 2.20 -9.12
C HIS A 40 -10.09 0.91 -9.12
N PRO A 41 -9.16 0.75 -10.10
CA PRO A 41 -8.40 -0.51 -10.24
C PRO A 41 -7.65 -0.93 -8.99
N GLN A 42 -7.13 0.02 -8.21
CA GLN A 42 -6.37 -0.28 -6.99
C GLN A 42 -7.23 -0.99 -5.92
N LEU A 43 -8.55 -0.84 -5.97
CA LEU A 43 -9.47 -1.49 -5.02
C LEU A 43 -9.68 -2.97 -5.32
N THR A 44 -9.38 -3.41 -6.53
CA THR A 44 -9.66 -4.77 -6.99
C THR A 44 -9.08 -5.82 -6.04
N ARG A 45 -7.89 -5.59 -5.52
CA ARG A 45 -7.20 -6.53 -4.63
C ARG A 45 -7.91 -6.75 -3.31
N PHE A 46 -8.55 -5.71 -2.78
CA PHE A 46 -9.14 -5.74 -1.44
C PHE A 46 -10.65 -6.02 -1.46
N ARG A 47 -11.26 -6.14 -2.65
CA ARG A 47 -12.66 -6.55 -2.74
C ARG A 47 -12.80 -7.93 -2.10
N ASP A 48 -13.78 -8.09 -1.23
CA ASP A 48 -14.02 -9.32 -0.47
C ASP A 48 -12.91 -9.66 0.55
N HIS A 49 -11.97 -8.73 0.80
CA HIS A 49 -10.87 -8.90 1.75
C HIS A 49 -10.78 -7.72 2.71
N HIS A 50 -11.90 -7.36 3.34
CA HIS A 50 -11.97 -6.22 4.25
C HIS A 50 -11.05 -6.38 5.46
N ASP A 51 -10.86 -7.61 5.94
CA ASP A 51 -9.95 -7.93 7.04
C ASP A 51 -8.48 -7.61 6.69
N LEU A 52 -8.07 -7.88 5.45
CA LEU A 52 -6.73 -7.57 4.97
C LEU A 52 -6.53 -6.07 4.79
N LEU A 53 -7.58 -5.35 4.40
CA LEU A 53 -7.53 -3.89 4.33
C LEU A 53 -7.39 -3.28 5.74
N GLU A 54 -8.09 -3.82 6.72
CA GLU A 54 -7.91 -3.42 8.12
C GLU A 54 -6.47 -3.61 8.56
N LYS A 55 -5.89 -4.78 8.29
CA LYS A 55 -4.49 -5.06 8.62
C LYS A 55 -3.54 -4.10 7.92
N TYR A 56 -3.81 -3.81 6.65
CA TYR A 56 -3.03 -2.86 5.85
C TYR A 56 -3.02 -1.47 6.49
N LEU A 57 -4.19 -0.98 6.93
CA LEU A 57 -4.32 0.29 7.63
C LEU A 57 -3.53 0.31 8.94
N ARG A 58 -3.58 -0.77 9.71
CA ARG A 58 -2.83 -0.87 10.96
C ARG A 58 -1.32 -0.85 10.73
N LEU A 59 -0.85 -1.49 9.67
CA LEU A 59 0.57 -1.46 9.30
C LEU A 59 1.04 -0.06 8.90
N ILE A 60 0.17 0.72 8.25
CA ILE A 60 0.48 2.13 7.96
C ILE A 60 0.63 2.91 9.27
N CYS A 61 -0.26 2.71 10.23
CA CYS A 61 -0.17 3.35 11.53
C CYS A 61 1.09 2.93 12.30
N ASP A 62 1.50 1.67 12.20
CA ASP A 62 2.73 1.19 12.83
C ASP A 62 3.95 1.92 12.27
N GLU A 63 4.00 2.12 10.97
CA GLU A 63 5.08 2.91 10.34
C GLU A 63 5.04 4.37 10.80
N ALA A 64 3.85 4.95 10.87
CA ALA A 64 3.67 6.32 11.36
C ALA A 64 4.17 6.44 12.81
N ASP A 65 3.83 5.49 13.67
CA ASP A 65 4.30 5.47 15.05
C ASP A 65 5.83 5.39 15.12
N ALA A 66 6.43 4.54 14.30
CA ALA A 66 7.89 4.41 14.22
C ALA A 66 8.58 5.71 13.82
N ARG A 67 7.90 6.58 13.09
CA ARG A 67 8.40 7.90 12.69
C ARG A 67 8.05 9.01 13.68
N GLY A 68 7.30 8.70 14.74
CA GLY A 68 6.83 9.71 15.69
C GLY A 68 5.59 10.47 15.23
N TYR A 69 4.89 9.97 14.21
CA TYR A 69 3.62 10.54 13.75
C TYR A 69 2.47 9.93 14.56
N ASN A 70 1.34 10.60 14.56
CA ASN A 70 0.15 10.14 15.30
C ASN A 70 -1.06 10.07 14.36
N PHE A 71 -1.21 8.96 13.64
CA PHE A 71 -2.38 8.72 12.82
C PHE A 71 -3.51 8.18 13.69
N ASP A 72 -4.73 8.64 13.41
CA ASP A 72 -5.90 8.32 14.22
C ASP A 72 -6.42 6.90 13.91
N ARG A 73 -6.04 5.93 14.76
CA ARG A 73 -6.44 4.53 14.61
C ARG A 73 -7.94 4.30 14.78
N THR A 74 -8.65 5.24 15.40
CA THR A 74 -10.11 5.11 15.57
C THR A 74 -10.86 5.20 14.23
N ARG A 75 -10.19 5.70 13.19
CA ARG A 75 -10.75 5.75 11.83
C ARG A 75 -10.70 4.40 11.12
N ILE A 76 -9.96 3.44 11.64
CA ILE A 76 -9.90 2.08 11.08
C ILE A 76 -11.15 1.33 11.53
N ARG A 77 -11.88 0.75 10.58
CA ARG A 77 -13.07 -0.04 10.87
C ARG A 77 -12.69 -1.49 11.16
N PRO A 78 -12.92 -1.99 12.38
CA PRO A 78 -12.63 -3.39 12.68
C PRO A 78 -13.55 -4.31 11.89
N VAL A 79 -13.02 -5.47 11.50
CA VAL A 79 -13.74 -6.51 10.75
C VAL A 79 -13.84 -7.75 11.63
N LYS A 80 -15.05 -8.29 11.76
CA LYS A 80 -15.32 -9.43 12.65
C LYS A 80 -14.68 -10.71 12.15
N THR A 81 -14.80 -10.99 10.86
CA THR A 81 -14.26 -12.21 10.25
C THR A 81 -12.84 -11.94 9.79
N LYS A 82 -11.88 -12.68 10.32
CA LYS A 82 -10.48 -12.56 9.96
C LYS A 82 -10.00 -13.85 9.31
N THR A 83 -9.21 -13.70 8.25
CA THR A 83 -8.59 -14.83 7.55
C THR A 83 -7.08 -14.78 7.77
N SER A 84 -6.43 -15.92 7.56
CA SER A 84 -4.98 -15.99 7.49
C SER A 84 -4.47 -15.91 6.05
N ALA A 85 -5.35 -15.59 5.11
CA ALA A 85 -5.02 -15.51 3.69
C ALA A 85 -4.07 -14.35 3.40
N PHE A 86 -3.36 -14.47 2.30
CA PHE A 86 -2.49 -13.43 1.76
C PHE A 86 -3.00 -13.07 0.36
N LEU A 87 -2.74 -11.82 -0.04
CA LEU A 87 -3.03 -11.39 -1.40
C LEU A 87 -1.77 -11.58 -2.25
N PRO A 88 -1.89 -12.22 -3.43
CA PRO A 88 -0.73 -12.36 -4.30
C PRO A 88 -0.37 -11.04 -4.97
N VAL A 89 0.92 -10.85 -5.20
CA VAL A 89 1.42 -9.75 -6.03
C VAL A 89 2.62 -10.25 -6.83
N SER A 90 2.64 -9.99 -8.12
CA SER A 90 3.71 -10.47 -8.98
C SER A 90 5.01 -9.73 -8.70
N ARG A 91 6.14 -10.41 -8.93
CA ARG A 91 7.45 -9.76 -8.85
C ARG A 91 7.54 -8.57 -9.81
N GLY A 92 6.97 -8.70 -11.01
CA GLY A 92 6.93 -7.60 -11.97
C GLY A 92 6.22 -6.37 -11.43
N GLN A 93 5.11 -6.58 -10.71
CA GLN A 93 4.38 -5.49 -10.07
C GLN A 93 5.22 -4.82 -8.96
N VAL A 94 5.88 -5.63 -8.13
CA VAL A 94 6.71 -5.13 -7.03
C VAL A 94 7.85 -4.25 -7.58
N LEU A 95 8.53 -4.72 -8.61
CA LEU A 95 9.62 -3.96 -9.23
C LEU A 95 9.12 -2.69 -9.91
N TYR A 96 7.96 -2.76 -10.55
CA TYR A 96 7.33 -1.59 -11.16
C TYR A 96 7.00 -0.53 -10.11
N GLU A 97 6.43 -0.94 -8.98
CA GLU A 97 6.09 -0.02 -7.90
C GLU A 97 7.33 0.68 -7.34
N MET A 98 8.40 -0.06 -7.09
CA MET A 98 9.63 0.54 -6.57
C MET A 98 10.22 1.55 -7.57
N GLN A 99 10.22 1.19 -8.84
CA GLN A 99 10.70 2.08 -9.89
C GLN A 99 9.86 3.37 -9.97
N HIS A 100 8.54 3.21 -9.89
CA HIS A 100 7.59 4.34 -9.89
C HIS A 100 7.81 5.26 -8.67
N LEU A 101 8.03 4.67 -7.50
CA LEU A 101 8.30 5.42 -6.28
C LEU A 101 9.63 6.20 -6.40
N GLN A 102 10.68 5.53 -6.87
CA GLN A 102 11.99 6.16 -6.99
C GLN A 102 11.98 7.36 -7.93
N LYS A 103 11.20 7.33 -9.00
CA LYS A 103 11.04 8.49 -9.88
C LYS A 103 10.48 9.69 -9.12
N LYS A 104 9.52 9.47 -8.24
CA LYS A 104 8.94 10.53 -7.42
C LYS A 104 9.93 11.04 -6.36
N LEU A 105 10.63 10.12 -5.71
CA LEU A 105 11.53 10.45 -4.61
C LEU A 105 12.77 11.20 -5.08
N LYS A 106 13.23 10.96 -6.29
CA LYS A 106 14.44 11.61 -6.82
C LYS A 106 14.40 13.14 -6.68
N THR A 107 13.24 13.74 -6.88
CA THR A 107 13.04 15.19 -6.73
C THR A 107 12.41 15.54 -5.39
N ARG A 108 11.49 14.75 -4.88
CA ARG A 108 10.69 15.08 -3.70
C ARG A 108 11.42 14.81 -2.39
N ASP A 109 12.21 13.73 -2.32
CA ASP A 109 12.97 13.36 -1.13
C ASP A 109 14.27 12.63 -1.53
N PRO A 110 15.33 13.38 -1.89
CA PRO A 110 16.58 12.77 -2.35
C PRO A 110 17.26 11.87 -1.32
N VAL A 111 17.07 12.12 -0.03
CA VAL A 111 17.62 11.28 1.04
C VAL A 111 16.97 9.91 0.99
N LYS A 112 15.64 9.86 0.94
CA LYS A 112 14.88 8.62 0.85
C LYS A 112 15.20 7.87 -0.45
N PHE A 113 15.33 8.61 -1.55
CA PHE A 113 15.77 8.05 -2.83
C PHE A 113 17.10 7.32 -2.69
N ARG A 114 18.09 7.92 -2.04
CA ARG A 114 19.40 7.31 -1.85
C ARG A 114 19.33 6.09 -0.94
N GLU A 115 18.55 6.14 0.13
CA GLU A 115 18.35 5.00 1.01
C GLU A 115 17.77 3.80 0.24
N ASN A 116 16.74 4.04 -0.54
CA ASN A 116 16.09 2.99 -1.34
C ASN A 116 17.00 2.46 -2.45
N SER A 117 17.89 3.30 -2.98
CA SER A 117 18.84 2.92 -4.03
C SER A 117 19.87 1.89 -3.58
N ARG A 118 20.04 1.71 -2.27
CA ARG A 118 20.97 0.71 -1.70
C ARG A 118 20.38 -0.69 -1.68
N LEU A 119 19.12 -0.83 -2.04
CA LEU A 119 18.43 -2.12 -2.05
C LEU A 119 19.03 -3.04 -3.10
N LYS A 120 19.49 -4.23 -2.69
CA LYS A 120 20.14 -5.19 -3.59
C LYS A 120 19.23 -6.36 -3.99
N SER A 121 18.08 -6.48 -3.40
CA SER A 121 17.11 -7.56 -3.64
C SER A 121 15.73 -6.95 -3.86
N PRO A 122 14.72 -7.73 -4.25
CA PRO A 122 13.36 -7.21 -4.33
C PRO A 122 12.97 -6.54 -3.01
N PRO A 123 12.21 -5.43 -3.06
CA PRO A 123 11.82 -4.73 -1.85
C PRO A 123 10.92 -5.59 -0.96
N ALA A 124 10.92 -5.31 0.33
CA ALA A 124 9.97 -5.90 1.27
C ALA A 124 8.55 -5.44 0.93
N LEU A 125 7.56 -6.22 1.32
CA LEU A 125 6.15 -5.95 1.07
C LEU A 125 5.42 -5.67 2.37
N PHE A 126 4.26 -5.00 2.28
CA PHE A 126 3.28 -5.12 3.34
C PHE A 126 3.01 -6.60 3.59
N THR A 127 2.93 -7.02 4.84
CA THR A 127 2.80 -8.44 5.19
C THR A 127 1.47 -9.06 4.79
N VAL A 128 0.51 -8.27 4.31
CA VAL A 128 -0.73 -8.78 3.72
C VAL A 128 -0.52 -9.38 2.32
N PHE A 129 0.63 -9.14 1.71
CA PHE A 129 0.94 -9.62 0.37
C PHE A 129 1.98 -10.74 0.39
N ARG A 130 1.89 -11.61 -0.62
CA ARG A 130 2.91 -12.62 -0.90
C ARG A 130 3.31 -12.51 -2.36
N MET A 131 4.61 -12.40 -2.61
CA MET A 131 5.14 -12.24 -3.96
C MET A 131 5.07 -13.55 -4.74
N THR A 132 4.58 -13.48 -5.97
CA THR A 132 4.61 -14.58 -6.93
C THR A 132 5.73 -14.35 -7.94
N ARG A 133 6.05 -15.36 -8.74
CA ARG A 133 7.15 -15.30 -9.73
C ARG A 133 6.79 -14.58 -11.01
N GLY A 134 5.57 -14.09 -11.16
CA GLY A 134 5.11 -13.41 -12.38
C GLY A 134 5.99 -12.25 -12.78
N LYS A 135 6.31 -12.15 -14.08
CA LYS A 135 7.22 -11.12 -14.62
C LYS A 135 6.49 -9.84 -15.02
N ASN A 136 5.19 -9.89 -15.19
CA ASN A 136 4.39 -8.77 -15.67
C ASN A 136 3.76 -8.01 -14.50
N VAL A 137 3.44 -6.73 -14.74
CA VAL A 137 2.61 -5.98 -13.80
C VAL A 137 1.22 -6.63 -13.69
N GLU A 138 0.55 -6.37 -12.59
CA GLU A 138 -0.79 -6.90 -12.36
C GLU A 138 -1.81 -6.26 -13.30
N PRO A 139 -2.89 -6.98 -13.68
CA PRO A 139 -3.91 -6.45 -14.60
C PRO A 139 -4.58 -5.16 -14.12
N TRP A 140 -4.62 -4.93 -12.81
CA TRP A 140 -5.21 -3.71 -12.23
C TRP A 140 -4.26 -2.51 -12.24
N GLU A 141 -2.99 -2.70 -12.63
CA GLU A 141 -2.04 -1.59 -12.69
C GLU A 141 -2.25 -0.77 -13.97
N ILE A 142 -2.27 0.54 -13.81
CA ILE A 142 -2.35 1.47 -14.92
C ILE A 142 -0.93 1.93 -15.24
N VAL A 143 -0.39 1.42 -16.32
CA VAL A 143 0.96 1.75 -16.79
C VAL A 143 0.96 2.91 -17.78
#